data_b257391dd16938b99a96b059922ca2d3
#
_entry.id   b257391dd16938b99a96b059922ca2d3
#
_cell.length_a   1.000
_cell.length_b   1.000
_cell.length_c   1.000
_cell.angle_alpha   90.00
_cell.angle_beta   90.00
_cell.angle_gamma   90.00
#
_symmetry.space_group_name_H-M   'P 1'
#
loop_
_entity.id
_entity.type
_entity.pdbx_description
1 polymer ?
#
loop_
_entity_poly.entity_id
_entity_poly.type
_entity_poly.pdbx_seq_one_letter_code
_entity_poly.pdbx_strand_id
1 'polypeptide(L)'
;MSVYLTAATSTVAKTLSKQTALMLDQTVELPYFRAFEQPLVSLPELYRLIEAQIEQTSLKAGWSLNELNNVPILLGSTAYVIADCEYRKANGQPLPTQHSLSVIADYLQMRYGTQVFSFATSCTSSAQAVAYAAKMLENGLYNKALVIGFEMFNRLTFEHFHAMNLLSQAESYTPFSAPNGIVLGEGIACLALENQANSDTSCELLGISGLTDKQNLTNNSEDALRELIDRILSHAGLSAKQICAVKVHAVGGNSDEMEIRVLREMLPYSTWILAKPFVGHTLGASGAIETAFLFNAFEQGELPALNWQPHNEALPLAQYNPLTEGYYLNYFLGFGGSSAGWILKPQKIKNG
;
A
#
# COMPACT_ATOMS: atom_id res chain seq x y z
N MET A 1 -2.82 22.79 8.07
CA MET A 1 -3.39 22.98 6.72
C MET A 1 -4.04 21.69 6.29
N SER A 2 -5.06 21.73 5.43
CA SER A 2 -5.63 20.50 4.85
C SER A 2 -4.63 19.87 3.89
N VAL A 3 -4.70 18.55 3.75
CA VAL A 3 -3.89 17.77 2.81
C VAL A 3 -4.81 16.99 1.88
N TYR A 4 -4.51 16.98 0.60
CA TYR A 4 -5.30 16.33 -0.42
C TYR A 4 -4.46 15.36 -1.23
N LEU A 5 -5.01 14.18 -1.49
CA LEU A 5 -4.56 13.28 -2.54
C LEU A 5 -5.21 13.75 -3.84
N THR A 6 -4.42 14.27 -4.76
CA THR A 6 -4.89 14.93 -5.98
C THR A 6 -4.74 14.08 -7.23
N ALA A 7 -3.83 13.12 -7.20
CA ALA A 7 -3.69 12.10 -8.23
C ALA A 7 -3.05 10.83 -7.66
N ALA A 8 -3.37 9.71 -8.27
CA ALA A 8 -2.71 8.44 -8.03
C ALA A 8 -2.59 7.64 -9.32
N THR A 9 -1.45 6.97 -9.50
CA THR A 9 -1.24 5.98 -10.56
C THR A 9 -0.63 4.73 -9.98
N SER A 10 -0.85 3.59 -10.62
CA SER A 10 -0.26 2.32 -10.18
C SER A 10 -0.06 1.35 -11.34
N THR A 11 0.96 0.52 -11.22
CA THR A 11 1.17 -0.68 -12.03
C THR A 11 1.16 -1.86 -11.08
N VAL A 12 0.12 -2.68 -11.20
CA VAL A 12 -0.11 -3.86 -10.36
C VAL A 12 -0.53 -5.04 -11.22
N ALA A 13 -0.48 -6.23 -10.67
CA ALA A 13 -0.95 -7.43 -11.35
C ALA A 13 -2.44 -7.30 -11.72
N LYS A 14 -2.80 -7.79 -12.89
CA LYS A 14 -4.20 -7.85 -13.36
C LYS A 14 -4.88 -9.15 -12.97
N THR A 15 -4.10 -10.22 -12.78
CA THR A 15 -4.60 -11.56 -12.49
C THR A 15 -3.64 -12.27 -11.54
N LEU A 16 -4.18 -13.22 -10.80
CA LEU A 16 -3.39 -14.15 -10.00
C LEU A 16 -2.62 -15.09 -10.92
N SER A 17 -1.34 -15.29 -10.62
CA SER A 17 -0.43 -16.20 -11.32
C SER A 17 0.20 -17.17 -10.33
N LYS A 18 1.17 -17.97 -10.77
CA LYS A 18 1.96 -18.86 -9.91
C LYS A 18 3.42 -18.45 -9.92
N GLN A 19 4.07 -18.64 -8.78
CA GLN A 19 5.49 -18.40 -8.58
C GLN A 19 6.13 -19.59 -7.89
N THR A 20 7.28 -19.99 -8.40
CA THR A 20 8.06 -21.09 -7.85
C THR A 20 8.80 -20.66 -6.59
N ALA A 21 8.69 -21.45 -5.52
CA ALA A 21 9.54 -21.39 -4.33
C ALA A 21 10.36 -22.67 -4.20
N LEU A 22 11.62 -22.53 -3.78
CA LEU A 22 12.52 -23.63 -3.48
C LEU A 22 12.80 -23.67 -1.97
N MET A 23 12.55 -24.82 -1.34
CA MET A 23 12.90 -25.06 0.06
C MET A 23 13.31 -26.52 0.24
N LEU A 24 14.48 -26.75 0.85
CA LEU A 24 15.02 -28.11 1.13
C LEU A 24 14.96 -29.03 -0.10
N ASP A 25 15.45 -28.55 -1.25
CA ASP A 25 15.49 -29.27 -2.54
C ASP A 25 14.09 -29.64 -3.12
N GLN A 26 13.02 -29.15 -2.52
CA GLN A 26 11.67 -29.28 -3.07
C GLN A 26 11.23 -27.99 -3.73
N THR A 27 10.64 -28.12 -4.90
CA THR A 27 10.07 -27.01 -5.65
C THR A 27 8.56 -27.07 -5.55
N VAL A 28 7.94 -25.94 -5.14
CA VAL A 28 6.48 -25.78 -5.10
C VAL A 28 6.08 -24.57 -5.90
N GLU A 29 4.90 -24.61 -6.51
CA GLU A 29 4.28 -23.46 -7.14
C GLU A 29 3.20 -22.88 -6.23
N LEU A 30 3.33 -21.62 -5.91
CA LEU A 30 2.43 -20.90 -5.01
C LEU A 30 1.79 -19.70 -5.73
N PRO A 31 0.58 -19.30 -5.35
CA PRO A 31 -0.08 -18.14 -5.93
C PRO A 31 0.72 -16.86 -5.69
N TYR A 32 0.75 -16.00 -6.70
CA TYR A 32 1.47 -14.72 -6.67
C TYR A 32 0.84 -13.71 -7.64
N PHE A 33 0.75 -12.45 -7.23
CA PHE A 33 0.30 -11.35 -8.08
C PHE A 33 1.48 -10.72 -8.81
N ARG A 34 1.73 -11.16 -10.05
CA ARG A 34 2.84 -10.69 -10.88
C ARG A 34 2.42 -9.51 -11.76
N ALA A 35 3.09 -8.38 -11.56
CA ALA A 35 2.82 -7.14 -12.30
C ALA A 35 3.77 -6.93 -13.48
N PHE A 36 4.97 -7.50 -13.45
CA PHE A 36 6.01 -7.29 -14.44
C PHE A 36 6.34 -8.58 -15.19
N GLU A 37 6.63 -8.44 -16.50
CA GLU A 37 6.95 -9.60 -17.35
C GLU A 37 8.31 -10.23 -16.98
N GLN A 38 9.26 -9.40 -16.58
CA GLN A 38 10.59 -9.86 -16.20
C GLN A 38 10.54 -10.56 -14.84
N PRO A 39 11.10 -11.76 -14.70
CA PRO A 39 11.09 -12.50 -13.44
C PRO A 39 11.85 -11.79 -12.31
N LEU A 40 12.87 -11.01 -12.66
CA LEU A 40 13.66 -10.17 -11.75
C LEU A 40 13.88 -8.81 -12.40
N VAL A 41 13.57 -7.75 -11.68
CA VAL A 41 13.72 -6.37 -12.17
C VAL A 41 15.11 -5.85 -11.80
N SER A 42 15.89 -5.46 -12.82
CA SER A 42 17.18 -4.80 -12.61
C SER A 42 17.02 -3.38 -12.09
N LEU A 43 18.05 -2.83 -11.44
CA LEU A 43 18.02 -1.46 -10.91
C LEU A 43 17.77 -0.40 -12.00
N PRO A 44 18.41 -0.45 -13.19
CA PRO A 44 18.06 0.47 -14.28
C PRO A 44 16.59 0.37 -14.74
N GLU A 45 16.04 -0.83 -14.76
CA GLU A 45 14.63 -1.03 -15.08
C GLU A 45 13.72 -0.45 -14.01
N LEU A 46 14.05 -0.67 -12.71
CA LEU A 46 13.32 -0.09 -11.60
C LEU A 46 13.32 1.45 -11.67
N TYR A 47 14.45 2.08 -12.02
CA TYR A 47 14.51 3.52 -12.22
C TYR A 47 13.53 3.99 -13.29
N ARG A 48 13.49 3.32 -14.45
CA ARG A 48 12.54 3.64 -15.53
C ARG A 48 11.08 3.50 -15.07
N LEU A 49 10.76 2.46 -14.31
CA LEU A 49 9.41 2.24 -13.77
C LEU A 49 9.02 3.35 -12.79
N ILE A 50 9.93 3.74 -11.90
CA ILE A 50 9.70 4.84 -10.96
C ILE A 50 9.52 6.17 -11.70
N GLU A 51 10.40 6.50 -12.64
CA GLU A 51 10.30 7.73 -13.44
C GLU A 51 8.97 7.80 -14.20
N ALA A 52 8.55 6.69 -14.83
CA ALA A 52 7.27 6.62 -15.54
C ALA A 52 6.08 6.87 -14.61
N GLN A 53 6.11 6.34 -13.38
CA GLN A 53 5.04 6.60 -12.40
C GLN A 53 5.05 8.05 -11.91
N ILE A 54 6.23 8.64 -11.68
CA ILE A 54 6.38 10.06 -11.32
C ILE A 54 5.77 10.94 -12.41
N GLU A 55 6.16 10.71 -13.67
CA GLU A 55 5.68 11.48 -14.81
C GLU A 55 4.16 11.37 -14.96
N GLN A 56 3.63 10.16 -14.99
CA GLN A 56 2.19 9.92 -15.14
C GLN A 56 1.37 10.57 -14.01
N THR A 57 1.84 10.42 -12.75
CA THR A 57 1.13 10.98 -11.60
C THR A 57 1.20 12.50 -11.60
N SER A 58 2.36 13.08 -11.92
CA SER A 58 2.52 14.54 -12.00
C SER A 58 1.63 15.14 -13.08
N LEU A 59 1.59 14.54 -14.27
CA LEU A 59 0.72 14.98 -15.35
C LEU A 59 -0.76 14.86 -14.97
N LYS A 60 -1.16 13.75 -14.32
CA LYS A 60 -2.52 13.55 -13.84
C LYS A 60 -2.92 14.58 -12.77
N ALA A 61 -1.98 15.00 -11.92
CA ALA A 61 -2.16 16.06 -10.94
C ALA A 61 -2.14 17.47 -11.56
N GLY A 62 -1.88 17.60 -12.88
CA GLY A 62 -1.74 18.88 -13.56
C GLY A 62 -0.43 19.59 -13.25
N TRP A 63 0.60 18.89 -12.77
CA TRP A 63 1.89 19.49 -12.44
C TRP A 63 2.82 19.55 -13.65
N SER A 64 3.61 20.61 -13.73
CA SER A 64 4.74 20.68 -14.65
C SER A 64 5.91 19.83 -14.13
N LEU A 65 6.53 19.04 -14.98
CA LEU A 65 7.73 18.26 -14.61
C LEU A 65 8.91 19.17 -14.19
N ASN A 66 8.91 20.42 -14.65
CA ASN A 66 9.94 21.40 -14.24
C ASN A 66 9.79 21.88 -12.79
N GLU A 67 8.65 21.65 -12.15
CA GLU A 67 8.41 22.01 -10.74
C GLU A 67 8.93 20.96 -9.77
N LEU A 68 9.26 19.74 -10.25
CA LEU A 68 9.62 18.61 -9.41
C LEU A 68 10.87 18.85 -8.55
N ASN A 69 11.72 19.79 -8.90
CA ASN A 69 12.85 20.20 -8.08
C ASN A 69 12.49 20.78 -6.71
N ASN A 70 11.23 21.20 -6.53
CA ASN A 70 10.70 21.71 -5.26
C ASN A 70 9.69 20.75 -4.60
N VAL A 71 9.51 19.54 -5.15
CA VAL A 71 8.55 18.56 -4.68
C VAL A 71 9.32 17.39 -4.04
N PRO A 72 9.29 17.21 -2.72
CA PRO A 72 9.97 16.09 -2.08
C PRO A 72 9.35 14.75 -2.52
N ILE A 73 10.21 13.74 -2.65
CA ILE A 73 9.82 12.37 -2.99
C ILE A 73 10.02 11.49 -1.78
N LEU A 74 9.01 10.74 -1.39
CA LEU A 74 9.05 9.82 -0.25
C LEU A 74 8.85 8.40 -0.76
N LEU A 75 9.84 7.54 -0.55
CA LEU A 75 9.89 6.16 -1.04
C LEU A 75 9.52 5.18 0.08
N GLY A 76 8.72 4.16 -0.23
CA GLY A 76 8.42 3.06 0.69
C GLY A 76 8.53 1.70 0.00
N SER A 77 9.41 0.85 0.54
CA SER A 77 9.62 -0.53 0.09
C SER A 77 10.18 -1.38 1.22
N THR A 78 10.10 -2.70 1.13
CA THR A 78 10.82 -3.60 2.05
C THR A 78 12.14 -4.05 1.47
N ALA A 79 12.19 -4.34 0.19
CA ALA A 79 13.31 -5.03 -0.45
C ALA A 79 14.27 -4.12 -1.24
N TYR A 80 13.88 -2.90 -1.55
CA TYR A 80 14.65 -1.89 -2.31
C TYR A 80 15.46 -2.49 -3.47
N VAL A 81 16.72 -2.88 -3.23
CA VAL A 81 17.67 -3.33 -4.26
C VAL A 81 17.85 -4.85 -4.35
N ILE A 82 17.09 -5.64 -3.57
CA ILE A 82 17.31 -7.11 -3.51
C ILE A 82 17.02 -7.76 -4.87
N ALA A 83 15.98 -7.34 -5.58
CA ALA A 83 15.67 -7.85 -6.92
C ALA A 83 16.84 -7.64 -7.89
N ASP A 84 17.52 -6.47 -7.87
CA ASP A 84 18.70 -6.21 -8.68
C ASP A 84 19.90 -7.10 -8.26
N CYS A 85 20.09 -7.32 -6.98
CA CYS A 85 21.14 -8.22 -6.50
C CYS A 85 20.94 -9.65 -7.04
N GLU A 86 19.70 -10.15 -7.00
CA GLU A 86 19.35 -11.47 -7.55
C GLU A 86 19.46 -11.48 -9.08
N TYR A 87 19.03 -10.43 -9.77
CA TYR A 87 19.20 -10.28 -11.21
C TYR A 87 20.67 -10.34 -11.61
N ARG A 88 21.54 -9.60 -10.95
CA ARG A 88 22.99 -9.59 -11.20
C ARG A 88 23.59 -10.99 -10.98
N LYS A 89 23.23 -11.62 -9.86
CA LYS A 89 23.71 -13.00 -9.57
C LYS A 89 23.28 -13.99 -10.65
N ALA A 90 22.03 -13.92 -11.08
CA ALA A 90 21.50 -14.79 -12.13
C ALA A 90 22.20 -14.58 -13.49
N ASN A 91 22.72 -13.38 -13.75
CA ASN A 91 23.40 -13.02 -14.99
C ASN A 91 24.95 -13.03 -14.88
N GLY A 92 25.51 -13.57 -13.80
CA GLY A 92 26.96 -13.63 -13.60
C GLY A 92 27.63 -12.28 -13.42
N GLN A 93 26.87 -11.26 -13.05
CA GLN A 93 27.36 -9.89 -12.83
C GLN A 93 27.83 -9.71 -11.38
N PRO A 94 28.81 -8.83 -11.12
CA PRO A 94 29.21 -8.53 -9.76
C PRO A 94 28.07 -7.83 -9.00
N LEU A 95 27.95 -8.17 -7.71
CA LEU A 95 27.02 -7.46 -6.82
C LEU A 95 27.46 -6.01 -6.65
N PRO A 96 26.53 -5.08 -6.48
CA PRO A 96 26.88 -3.68 -6.26
C PRO A 96 27.60 -3.51 -4.93
N THR A 97 28.47 -2.53 -4.83
CA THR A 97 29.20 -2.19 -3.59
C THR A 97 28.32 -1.43 -2.59
N GLN A 98 27.23 -0.85 -3.05
CA GLN A 98 26.22 -0.17 -2.22
C GLN A 98 24.91 -0.94 -2.26
N HIS A 99 24.40 -1.29 -1.09
CA HIS A 99 23.14 -2.04 -0.90
C HIS A 99 22.19 -1.29 0.06
N SER A 100 22.37 0.03 0.21
CA SER A 100 21.60 0.81 1.17
C SER A 100 20.24 1.22 0.61
N LEU A 101 19.36 1.64 1.51
CA LEU A 101 18.08 2.25 1.17
C LEU A 101 18.26 3.53 0.34
N SER A 102 19.43 4.17 0.39
CA SER A 102 19.68 5.43 -0.29
C SER A 102 19.94 5.29 -1.79
N VAL A 103 20.29 4.11 -2.29
CA VAL A 103 20.68 3.92 -3.70
C VAL A 103 19.65 4.48 -4.69
N ILE A 104 18.38 4.21 -4.45
CA ILE A 104 17.28 4.71 -5.29
C ILE A 104 17.03 6.19 -5.00
N ALA A 105 17.09 6.58 -3.72
CA ALA A 105 16.92 7.97 -3.32
C ALA A 105 18.00 8.88 -3.92
N ASP A 106 19.26 8.48 -3.88
CA ASP A 106 20.40 9.22 -4.44
C ASP A 106 20.23 9.40 -5.96
N TYR A 107 19.78 8.36 -6.66
CA TYR A 107 19.48 8.45 -8.08
C TYR A 107 18.37 9.48 -8.38
N LEU A 108 17.24 9.40 -7.68
CA LEU A 108 16.12 10.32 -7.89
C LEU A 108 16.45 11.76 -7.48
N GLN A 109 17.26 11.94 -6.42
CA GLN A 109 17.75 13.25 -6.01
C GLN A 109 18.60 13.88 -7.11
N MET A 110 19.52 13.12 -7.71
CA MET A 110 20.30 13.58 -8.86
C MET A 110 19.41 13.90 -10.07
N ARG A 111 18.40 13.05 -10.32
CA ARG A 111 17.55 13.13 -11.50
C ARG A 111 16.60 14.33 -11.48
N TYR A 112 16.02 14.63 -10.31
CA TYR A 112 14.99 15.66 -10.15
C TYR A 112 15.47 16.91 -9.40
N GLY A 113 16.64 16.88 -8.77
CA GLY A 113 17.16 18.01 -8.00
C GLY A 113 16.37 18.31 -6.72
N THR A 114 15.65 17.32 -6.17
CA THR A 114 14.79 17.46 -4.99
C THR A 114 15.24 16.58 -3.84
N GLN A 115 14.69 16.80 -2.65
CA GLN A 115 14.93 15.92 -1.50
C GLN A 115 14.16 14.61 -1.65
N VAL A 116 14.83 13.50 -1.34
CA VAL A 116 14.25 12.15 -1.41
C VAL A 116 14.44 11.45 -0.07
N PHE A 117 13.37 10.88 0.47
CA PHE A 117 13.35 10.17 1.75
C PHE A 117 12.96 8.72 1.54
N SER A 118 13.68 7.78 2.18
CA SER A 118 13.41 6.35 2.10
C SER A 118 12.86 5.82 3.42
N PHE A 119 11.78 5.07 3.35
CA PHE A 119 11.11 4.42 4.47
C PHE A 119 11.19 2.90 4.34
N ALA A 120 11.62 2.22 5.40
CA ALA A 120 11.69 0.77 5.50
C ALA A 120 11.14 0.34 6.86
N THR A 121 9.82 0.23 6.95
CA THR A 121 9.07 -0.15 8.16
C THR A 121 8.18 -1.36 7.86
N SER A 122 8.76 -2.37 7.22
CA SER A 122 8.05 -3.59 6.78
C SER A 122 6.86 -3.25 5.86
N CYS A 123 5.72 -3.93 6.05
CA CYS A 123 4.53 -3.77 5.20
C CYS A 123 3.87 -2.38 5.29
N THR A 124 4.33 -1.51 6.19
CA THR A 124 3.84 -0.12 6.33
C THR A 124 4.75 0.92 5.71
N SER A 125 5.80 0.55 4.99
CA SER A 125 6.82 1.50 4.51
C SER A 125 6.23 2.67 3.73
N SER A 126 5.43 2.42 2.70
CA SER A 126 4.80 3.49 1.93
C SER A 126 3.63 4.17 2.68
N ALA A 127 2.99 3.48 3.63
CA ALA A 127 1.99 4.12 4.49
C ALA A 127 2.64 5.14 5.44
N GLN A 128 3.81 4.83 6.02
CA GLN A 128 4.58 5.80 6.79
C GLN A 128 5.08 6.96 5.92
N ALA A 129 5.47 6.68 4.66
CA ALA A 129 5.82 7.72 3.70
C ALA A 129 4.64 8.68 3.44
N VAL A 130 3.40 8.17 3.27
CA VAL A 130 2.18 9.00 3.16
C VAL A 130 1.99 9.85 4.41
N ALA A 131 2.07 9.24 5.60
CA ALA A 131 1.89 9.96 6.85
C ALA A 131 2.94 11.07 7.05
N TYR A 132 4.17 10.82 6.64
CA TYR A 132 5.25 11.82 6.71
C TYR A 132 5.07 12.95 5.70
N ALA A 133 4.73 12.62 4.45
CA ALA A 133 4.42 13.61 3.41
C ALA A 133 3.30 14.54 3.85
N ALA A 134 2.21 13.97 4.38
CA ALA A 134 1.09 14.75 4.87
C ALA A 134 1.50 15.70 6.02
N LYS A 135 2.31 15.24 6.97
CA LYS A 135 2.84 16.11 8.03
C LYS A 135 3.72 17.24 7.51
N MET A 136 4.52 17.01 6.45
CA MET A 136 5.30 18.06 5.81
C MET A 136 4.39 19.14 5.20
N LEU A 137 3.30 18.72 4.56
CA LEU A 137 2.31 19.65 3.97
C LEU A 137 1.50 20.39 5.07
N GLU A 138 1.02 19.70 6.09
CA GLU A 138 0.29 20.29 7.22
C GLU A 138 1.09 21.38 7.93
N ASN A 139 2.40 21.17 8.08
CA ASN A 139 3.32 22.11 8.70
C ASN A 139 3.83 23.20 7.75
N GLY A 140 3.40 23.20 6.49
CA GLY A 140 3.78 24.21 5.51
C GLY A 140 5.25 24.14 5.07
N LEU A 141 5.92 23.00 5.27
CA LEU A 141 7.29 22.79 4.80
C LEU A 141 7.33 22.68 3.27
N TYR A 142 6.29 22.13 2.68
CA TYR A 142 6.08 21.99 1.24
C TYR A 142 4.62 22.20 0.90
N ASN A 143 4.34 22.55 -0.36
CA ASN A 143 2.98 22.65 -0.88
C ASN A 143 2.54 21.40 -1.63
N LYS A 144 3.51 20.62 -2.12
CA LYS A 144 3.35 19.40 -2.91
C LYS A 144 4.31 18.33 -2.41
N ALA A 145 3.94 17.06 -2.54
CA ALA A 145 4.83 15.92 -2.28
C ALA A 145 4.43 14.73 -3.16
N LEU A 146 5.40 13.92 -3.56
CA LEU A 146 5.19 12.62 -4.19
C LEU A 146 5.49 11.50 -3.20
N VAL A 147 4.60 10.53 -3.11
CA VAL A 147 4.84 9.30 -2.36
C VAL A 147 4.86 8.12 -3.34
N ILE A 148 5.92 7.32 -3.29
CA ILE A 148 6.10 6.17 -4.16
C ILE A 148 6.26 4.93 -3.30
N GLY A 149 5.33 3.99 -3.47
CA GLY A 149 5.46 2.64 -2.94
C GLY A 149 5.80 1.68 -4.06
N PHE A 150 6.83 0.89 -3.89
CA PHE A 150 7.20 -0.14 -4.86
C PHE A 150 7.67 -1.40 -4.15
N GLU A 151 7.33 -2.54 -4.73
CA GLU A 151 7.83 -3.84 -4.29
C GLU A 151 8.03 -4.71 -5.53
N MET A 152 9.25 -5.15 -5.73
CA MET A 152 9.60 -6.03 -6.83
C MET A 152 9.77 -7.45 -6.31
N PHE A 153 9.36 -8.43 -7.12
CA PHE A 153 9.61 -9.82 -6.78
C PHE A 153 11.10 -10.05 -6.49
N ASN A 154 11.37 -10.74 -5.41
CA ASN A 154 12.67 -11.33 -5.12
C ASN A 154 12.49 -12.68 -4.40
N ARG A 155 13.36 -13.63 -4.72
CA ARG A 155 13.29 -14.99 -4.18
C ARG A 155 13.52 -15.01 -2.68
N LEU A 156 14.44 -14.19 -2.19
CA LEU A 156 14.79 -14.16 -0.77
C LEU A 156 13.54 -13.90 0.10
N THR A 157 12.76 -12.87 -0.21
CA THR A 157 11.54 -12.57 0.53
C THR A 157 10.49 -13.66 0.34
N PHE A 158 10.27 -14.11 -0.91
CA PHE A 158 9.24 -15.10 -1.22
C PHE A 158 9.52 -16.44 -0.53
N GLU A 159 10.76 -16.93 -0.59
CA GLU A 159 11.17 -18.19 0.04
C GLU A 159 11.21 -18.09 1.56
N HIS A 160 11.53 -16.92 2.15
CA HIS A 160 11.40 -16.68 3.58
C HIS A 160 9.94 -16.78 4.06
N PHE A 161 9.00 -16.15 3.36
CA PHE A 161 7.57 -16.26 3.70
C PHE A 161 7.08 -17.71 3.56
N HIS A 162 7.56 -18.43 2.55
CA HIS A 162 7.27 -19.85 2.40
C HIS A 162 7.85 -20.68 3.56
N ALA A 163 9.11 -20.47 3.91
CA ALA A 163 9.78 -21.18 5.01
C ALA A 163 9.12 -20.92 6.38
N MET A 164 8.52 -19.75 6.58
CA MET A 164 7.72 -19.42 7.76
C MET A 164 6.30 -20.00 7.72
N ASN A 165 5.94 -20.73 6.66
CA ASN A 165 4.59 -21.26 6.43
C ASN A 165 3.49 -20.18 6.44
N LEU A 166 3.79 -19.02 5.88
CA LEU A 166 2.86 -17.88 5.82
C LEU A 166 2.13 -17.79 4.49
N LEU A 167 2.65 -18.42 3.41
CA LEU A 167 2.08 -18.31 2.07
C LEU A 167 0.90 -19.26 1.88
N SER A 168 -0.12 -18.76 1.20
CA SER A 168 -1.27 -19.54 0.76
C SER A 168 -0.84 -20.57 -0.29
N GLN A 169 -1.46 -21.75 -0.24
CA GLN A 169 -1.41 -22.76 -1.28
C GLN A 169 -2.72 -22.84 -2.08
N ALA A 170 -3.71 -22.02 -1.73
CA ALA A 170 -5.02 -22.02 -2.37
C ALA A 170 -4.95 -21.37 -3.77
N GLU A 171 -5.79 -21.83 -4.70
CA GLU A 171 -5.87 -21.27 -6.06
C GLU A 171 -6.55 -19.89 -6.11
N SER A 172 -7.16 -19.46 -5.02
CA SER A 172 -7.81 -18.16 -4.88
C SER A 172 -7.36 -17.45 -3.61
N TYR A 173 -7.35 -16.12 -3.64
CA TYR A 173 -7.01 -15.31 -2.49
C TYR A 173 -8.27 -14.74 -1.86
N THR A 174 -8.67 -15.29 -0.73
CA THR A 174 -9.93 -15.01 -0.05
C THR A 174 -9.74 -14.64 1.43
N PRO A 175 -9.10 -13.48 1.74
CA PRO A 175 -8.96 -13.02 3.13
C PRO A 175 -10.30 -12.98 3.86
N PHE A 176 -10.30 -13.20 5.17
CA PHE A 176 -11.50 -13.30 6.01
C PHE A 176 -12.38 -14.54 5.79
N SER A 177 -12.11 -15.39 4.81
CA SER A 177 -12.94 -16.60 4.61
C SER A 177 -12.41 -17.84 5.32
N ALA A 178 -11.10 -17.97 5.39
CA ALA A 178 -10.38 -18.99 6.18
C ALA A 178 -8.91 -18.58 6.26
N PRO A 179 -8.13 -19.00 7.25
CA PRO A 179 -6.70 -18.72 7.35
C PRO A 179 -5.92 -19.53 6.31
N ASN A 180 -6.06 -19.19 5.04
CA ASN A 180 -5.43 -19.89 3.92
C ASN A 180 -4.00 -19.40 3.64
N GLY A 181 -3.53 -18.39 4.38
CA GLY A 181 -2.23 -17.78 4.20
C GLY A 181 -2.26 -16.55 3.29
N ILE A 182 -1.11 -15.92 3.21
CA ILE A 182 -0.86 -14.68 2.47
C ILE A 182 -0.57 -15.00 1.01
N VAL A 183 -1.14 -14.24 0.09
CA VAL A 183 -0.70 -14.22 -1.31
C VAL A 183 0.06 -12.93 -1.54
N LEU A 184 1.37 -13.05 -1.80
CA LEU A 184 2.21 -11.90 -2.09
C LEU A 184 1.95 -11.35 -3.50
N GLY A 185 2.31 -10.09 -3.70
CA GLY A 185 2.24 -9.41 -4.99
C GLY A 185 3.37 -8.41 -5.16
N GLU A 186 3.61 -8.04 -6.40
CA GLU A 186 4.53 -6.98 -6.77
C GLU A 186 3.77 -5.81 -7.42
N GLY A 187 4.38 -4.64 -7.40
CA GLY A 187 3.79 -3.47 -8.03
C GLY A 187 4.48 -2.19 -7.63
N ILE A 188 4.01 -1.12 -8.23
CA ILE A 188 4.45 0.25 -7.97
C ILE A 188 3.24 1.17 -8.02
N ALA A 189 3.19 2.14 -7.12
CA ALA A 189 2.22 3.23 -7.14
C ALA A 189 2.90 4.54 -6.79
N CYS A 190 2.41 5.62 -7.38
CA CYS A 190 2.79 6.98 -7.07
C CYS A 190 1.54 7.79 -6.71
N LEU A 191 1.63 8.56 -5.63
CA LEU A 191 0.58 9.42 -5.10
C LEU A 191 1.06 10.86 -5.11
N ALA A 192 0.24 11.78 -5.61
CA ALA A 192 0.46 13.21 -5.54
C ALA A 192 -0.35 13.80 -4.37
N LEU A 193 0.34 14.41 -3.43
CA LEU A 193 -0.25 15.09 -2.28
C LEU A 193 -0.04 16.60 -2.41
N GLU A 194 -1.08 17.37 -2.08
CA GLU A 194 -1.06 18.84 -2.10
C GLU A 194 -1.75 19.41 -0.86
N ASN A 195 -1.39 20.64 -0.49
CA ASN A 195 -2.08 21.39 0.58
C ASN A 195 -3.37 22.08 0.12
N GLN A 196 -3.74 21.91 -1.14
CA GLN A 196 -4.97 22.43 -1.74
C GLN A 196 -5.56 21.38 -2.69
N ALA A 197 -6.89 21.32 -2.73
CA ALA A 197 -7.58 20.52 -3.74
C ALA A 197 -7.39 21.17 -5.13
N ASN A 198 -7.08 20.38 -6.14
CA ASN A 198 -6.87 20.85 -7.50
C ASN A 198 -7.99 20.43 -8.47
N SER A 199 -8.87 19.55 -8.05
CA SER A 199 -9.98 19.03 -8.85
C SER A 199 -11.11 18.47 -7.97
N ASP A 200 -12.27 18.24 -8.58
CA ASP A 200 -13.42 17.60 -7.93
C ASP A 200 -13.13 16.14 -7.50
N THR A 201 -12.13 15.50 -8.11
CA THR A 201 -11.73 14.12 -7.77
C THR A 201 -10.72 14.04 -6.64
N SER A 202 -10.22 15.18 -6.13
CA SER A 202 -9.30 15.20 -4.99
C SER A 202 -9.94 14.60 -3.75
N CYS A 203 -9.14 13.92 -2.93
CA CYS A 203 -9.57 13.36 -1.65
C CYS A 203 -8.84 14.06 -0.50
N GLU A 204 -9.58 14.60 0.46
CA GLU A 204 -8.97 15.15 1.68
C GLU A 204 -8.48 14.01 2.57
N LEU A 205 -7.23 14.12 3.08
CA LEU A 205 -6.67 13.23 4.08
C LEU A 205 -6.90 13.81 5.46
N LEU A 206 -7.55 13.04 6.34
CA LEU A 206 -7.88 13.44 7.70
C LEU A 206 -7.38 12.42 8.71
N GLY A 207 -7.10 12.87 9.92
CA GLY A 207 -6.83 11.98 11.06
C GLY A 207 -5.57 11.13 10.91
N ILE A 208 -4.59 11.58 10.14
CA ILE A 208 -3.38 10.83 9.84
C ILE A 208 -2.66 10.45 11.14
N SER A 209 -2.45 9.15 11.34
CA SER A 209 -1.86 8.60 12.55
C SER A 209 -0.95 7.43 12.25
N GLY A 210 0.08 7.28 13.08
CA GLY A 210 0.97 6.12 13.09
C GLY A 210 1.21 5.67 14.52
N LEU A 211 1.43 4.37 14.70
CA LEU A 211 1.67 3.74 15.97
C LEU A 211 2.73 2.64 15.79
N THR A 212 3.52 2.41 16.82
CA THR A 212 4.38 1.22 16.92
C THR A 212 3.97 0.42 18.14
N ASP A 213 3.43 -0.78 17.90
CA ASP A 213 3.17 -1.75 18.95
C ASP A 213 4.51 -2.31 19.47
N LYS A 214 4.77 -2.14 20.76
CA LYS A 214 6.01 -2.60 21.41
C LYS A 214 5.84 -3.93 22.14
N GLN A 215 4.65 -4.51 22.14
CA GLN A 215 4.36 -5.76 22.84
C GLN A 215 4.57 -6.97 21.93
N ASN A 216 4.41 -6.83 20.61
CA ASN A 216 4.48 -7.93 19.68
C ASN A 216 5.24 -7.55 18.40
N LEU A 217 6.29 -8.31 18.09
CA LEU A 217 7.14 -8.05 16.91
C LEU A 217 6.63 -8.73 15.63
N THR A 218 5.80 -9.75 15.75
CA THR A 218 5.36 -10.56 14.59
C THR A 218 3.89 -10.39 14.25
N ASN A 219 3.07 -9.97 15.23
CA ASN A 219 1.64 -9.75 15.04
C ASN A 219 1.25 -8.40 15.63
N ASN A 220 0.29 -7.75 15.03
CA ASN A 220 -0.32 -6.58 15.65
C ASN A 220 -1.31 -7.04 16.72
N SER A 221 -1.38 -6.34 17.84
CA SER A 221 -2.33 -6.63 18.92
C SER A 221 -3.68 -5.96 18.66
N GLU A 222 -4.74 -6.50 19.29
CA GLU A 222 -6.07 -5.85 19.28
C GLU A 222 -5.98 -4.44 19.83
N ASP A 223 -5.26 -4.26 20.95
CA ASP A 223 -5.11 -2.96 21.60
C ASP A 223 -4.43 -1.94 20.68
N ALA A 224 -3.39 -2.35 19.93
CA ALA A 224 -2.73 -1.47 18.98
C ALA A 224 -3.64 -1.05 17.82
N LEU A 225 -4.46 -1.96 17.30
CA LEU A 225 -5.43 -1.62 16.24
C LEU A 225 -6.53 -0.70 16.78
N ARG A 226 -7.05 -0.95 17.99
CA ARG A 226 -8.02 -0.07 18.65
C ARG A 226 -7.44 1.32 18.86
N GLU A 227 -6.24 1.40 19.40
CA GLU A 227 -5.56 2.68 19.63
C GLU A 227 -5.33 3.44 18.33
N LEU A 228 -4.93 2.75 17.24
CA LEU A 228 -4.77 3.37 15.94
C LEU A 228 -6.08 3.97 15.43
N ILE A 229 -7.18 3.22 15.46
CA ILE A 229 -8.51 3.69 15.04
C ILE A 229 -8.96 4.88 15.88
N ASP A 230 -8.85 4.80 17.20
CA ASP A 230 -9.22 5.89 18.09
C ASP A 230 -8.41 7.17 17.84
N ARG A 231 -7.11 7.05 17.60
CA ARG A 231 -6.26 8.18 17.24
C ARG A 231 -6.67 8.82 15.90
N ILE A 232 -6.95 7.98 14.88
CA ILE A 232 -7.40 8.49 13.58
C ILE A 232 -8.71 9.25 13.72
N LEU A 233 -9.70 8.69 14.40
CA LEU A 233 -11.00 9.32 14.63
C LEU A 233 -10.87 10.62 15.44
N SER A 234 -10.10 10.58 16.52
CA SER A 234 -9.86 11.74 17.38
C SER A 234 -9.16 12.88 16.63
N HIS A 235 -8.11 12.60 15.86
CA HIS A 235 -7.39 13.60 15.08
C HIS A 235 -8.24 14.16 13.94
N ALA A 236 -9.17 13.37 13.38
CA ALA A 236 -10.12 13.83 12.38
C ALA A 236 -11.32 14.60 12.98
N GLY A 237 -11.52 14.54 14.29
CA GLY A 237 -12.71 15.07 14.95
C GLY A 237 -14.01 14.34 14.56
N LEU A 238 -13.91 13.05 14.24
CA LEU A 238 -15.01 12.22 13.77
C LEU A 238 -15.36 11.12 14.77
N SER A 239 -16.62 10.70 14.73
CA SER A 239 -17.12 9.52 15.45
C SER A 239 -17.15 8.30 14.53
N ALA A 240 -17.12 7.10 15.11
CA ALA A 240 -17.22 5.84 14.36
C ALA A 240 -18.45 5.74 13.46
N LYS A 241 -19.58 6.38 13.86
CA LYS A 241 -20.83 6.40 13.08
C LYS A 241 -20.74 7.18 11.76
N GLN A 242 -19.75 8.03 11.61
CA GLN A 242 -19.56 8.85 10.40
C GLN A 242 -18.69 8.12 9.37
N ILE A 243 -18.04 7.02 9.75
CA ILE A 243 -17.24 6.21 8.83
C ILE A 243 -18.17 5.32 8.01
N CYS A 244 -18.28 5.59 6.72
CA CYS A 244 -19.11 4.83 5.79
C CYS A 244 -18.46 3.51 5.37
N ALA A 245 -17.14 3.50 5.20
CA ALA A 245 -16.41 2.30 4.87
C ALA A 245 -15.00 2.30 5.46
N VAL A 246 -14.43 1.11 5.63
CA VAL A 246 -13.06 0.90 6.05
C VAL A 246 -12.32 0.01 5.05
N LYS A 247 -11.20 0.49 4.50
CA LYS A 247 -10.28 -0.35 3.76
C LYS A 247 -9.43 -1.10 4.78
N VAL A 248 -9.69 -2.39 4.89
CA VAL A 248 -9.09 -3.28 5.89
C VAL A 248 -7.70 -3.76 5.48
N HIS A 249 -6.93 -4.26 6.44
CA HIS A 249 -5.61 -4.85 6.14
C HIS A 249 -5.76 -6.25 5.52
N ALA A 250 -6.50 -7.17 6.16
CA ALA A 250 -6.97 -8.46 5.64
C ALA A 250 -5.95 -9.20 4.75
N VAL A 251 -5.01 -9.89 5.37
CA VAL A 251 -3.91 -10.57 4.64
C VAL A 251 -4.14 -12.07 4.39
N GLY A 252 -5.24 -12.64 4.89
CA GLY A 252 -5.50 -14.09 4.82
C GLY A 252 -4.77 -14.91 5.87
N GLY A 253 -4.19 -14.25 6.88
CA GLY A 253 -3.46 -14.90 7.97
C GLY A 253 -4.24 -14.95 9.29
N ASN A 254 -3.57 -15.40 10.35
CA ASN A 254 -4.17 -15.52 11.69
C ASN A 254 -4.62 -14.17 12.28
N SER A 255 -4.12 -13.03 11.77
CA SER A 255 -4.54 -11.69 12.19
C SER A 255 -5.93 -11.30 11.73
N ASP A 256 -6.48 -11.98 10.72
CA ASP A 256 -7.79 -11.65 10.14
C ASP A 256 -8.92 -11.77 11.17
N GLU A 257 -8.89 -12.79 12.04
CA GLU A 257 -9.89 -12.94 13.09
C GLU A 257 -9.86 -11.80 14.13
N MET A 258 -8.67 -11.37 14.49
CA MET A 258 -8.48 -10.23 15.38
C MET A 258 -9.04 -8.96 14.75
N GLU A 259 -8.74 -8.74 13.48
CA GLU A 259 -9.21 -7.60 12.70
C GLU A 259 -10.74 -7.56 12.64
N ILE A 260 -11.39 -8.71 12.36
CA ILE A 260 -12.86 -8.86 12.36
C ILE A 260 -13.47 -8.47 13.71
N ARG A 261 -12.90 -8.95 14.83
CA ARG A 261 -13.43 -8.63 16.17
C ARG A 261 -13.35 -7.13 16.47
N VAL A 262 -12.20 -6.52 16.22
CA VAL A 262 -11.99 -5.09 16.47
C VAL A 262 -12.91 -4.23 15.61
N LEU A 263 -13.03 -4.54 14.33
CA LEU A 263 -13.85 -3.76 13.42
C LEU A 263 -15.36 -3.86 13.74
N ARG A 264 -15.84 -5.02 14.11
CA ARG A 264 -17.25 -5.20 14.53
C ARG A 264 -17.59 -4.38 15.74
N GLU A 265 -16.67 -4.24 16.67
CA GLU A 265 -16.87 -3.46 17.88
C GLU A 265 -16.73 -1.96 17.64
N MET A 266 -15.66 -1.55 16.99
CA MET A 266 -15.34 -0.12 16.83
C MET A 266 -16.07 0.56 15.69
N LEU A 267 -16.33 -0.16 14.59
CA LEU A 267 -16.92 0.36 13.35
C LEU A 267 -18.11 -0.48 12.88
N PRO A 268 -19.13 -0.69 13.73
CA PRO A 268 -20.22 -1.65 13.46
C PRO A 268 -21.14 -1.28 12.30
N TYR A 269 -21.08 -0.05 11.81
CA TYR A 269 -21.93 0.45 10.73
C TYR A 269 -21.19 0.62 9.41
N SER A 270 -19.87 0.38 9.38
CA SER A 270 -19.04 0.56 8.19
C SER A 270 -19.07 -0.68 7.31
N THR A 271 -19.04 -0.47 5.99
CA THR A 271 -18.72 -1.54 5.04
C THR A 271 -17.20 -1.75 4.96
N TRP A 272 -16.77 -2.98 4.64
CA TRP A 272 -15.35 -3.31 4.59
C TRP A 272 -14.88 -3.50 3.15
N ILE A 273 -13.81 -2.81 2.78
CA ILE A 273 -13.23 -2.84 1.44
C ILE A 273 -11.95 -3.67 1.48
N LEU A 274 -11.88 -4.69 0.64
CA LEU A 274 -10.72 -5.55 0.45
C LEU A 274 -9.98 -5.13 -0.82
N ALA A 275 -8.74 -4.68 -0.70
CA ALA A 275 -7.88 -4.37 -1.84
C ALA A 275 -7.02 -5.58 -2.25
N LYS A 276 -6.53 -6.34 -1.28
CA LYS A 276 -5.57 -7.44 -1.52
C LYS A 276 -6.05 -8.57 -2.43
N PRO A 277 -7.36 -8.94 -2.50
CA PRO A 277 -7.82 -9.89 -3.50
C PRO A 277 -7.54 -9.50 -4.96
N PHE A 278 -7.29 -8.21 -5.20
CA PHE A 278 -7.04 -7.65 -6.54
C PHE A 278 -5.57 -7.37 -6.84
N VAL A 279 -4.76 -7.14 -5.81
CA VAL A 279 -3.36 -6.70 -5.97
C VAL A 279 -2.35 -7.58 -5.23
N GLY A 280 -2.81 -8.51 -4.41
CA GLY A 280 -1.95 -9.26 -3.49
C GLY A 280 -1.49 -8.44 -2.29
N HIS A 281 -0.72 -9.07 -1.41
CA HIS A 281 -0.01 -8.34 -0.37
C HIS A 281 1.32 -7.82 -0.92
N THR A 282 1.37 -6.55 -1.25
CA THR A 282 2.52 -5.89 -1.86
C THR A 282 3.51 -5.32 -0.83
N LEU A 283 3.57 -5.93 0.35
CA LEU A 283 4.53 -5.63 1.41
C LEU A 283 4.70 -4.12 1.66
N GLY A 284 5.91 -3.59 1.54
CA GLY A 284 6.20 -2.17 1.77
C GLY A 284 5.50 -1.18 0.84
N ALA A 285 5.06 -1.63 -0.33
CA ALA A 285 4.30 -0.82 -1.28
C ALA A 285 2.80 -0.74 -0.97
N SER A 286 2.27 -1.57 -0.03
CA SER A 286 0.84 -1.68 0.27
C SER A 286 0.18 -0.33 0.57
N GLY A 287 0.84 0.55 1.32
CA GLY A 287 0.33 1.87 1.66
C GLY A 287 -0.04 2.70 0.43
N ALA A 288 0.87 2.80 -0.53
CA ALA A 288 0.65 3.56 -1.75
C ALA A 288 -0.28 2.83 -2.73
N ILE A 289 -0.08 1.52 -2.94
CA ILE A 289 -0.87 0.73 -3.91
C ILE A 289 -2.34 0.64 -3.49
N GLU A 290 -2.64 0.33 -2.23
CA GLU A 290 -4.01 0.21 -1.75
C GLU A 290 -4.70 1.58 -1.63
N THR A 291 -3.94 2.66 -1.38
CA THR A 291 -4.47 4.03 -1.45
C THR A 291 -4.80 4.42 -2.89
N ALA A 292 -3.92 4.10 -3.85
CA ALA A 292 -4.20 4.32 -5.27
C ALA A 292 -5.41 3.48 -5.75
N PHE A 293 -5.54 2.24 -5.28
CA PHE A 293 -6.70 1.39 -5.54
C PHE A 293 -8.01 2.07 -5.14
N LEU A 294 -8.07 2.60 -3.92
CA LEU A 294 -9.26 3.27 -3.42
C LEU A 294 -9.52 4.61 -4.12
N PHE A 295 -8.47 5.39 -4.39
CA PHE A 295 -8.58 6.64 -5.14
C PHE A 295 -9.13 6.41 -6.56
N ASN A 296 -8.62 5.40 -7.25
CA ASN A 296 -9.12 5.03 -8.58
C ASN A 296 -10.59 4.55 -8.55
N ALA A 297 -10.99 3.85 -7.48
CA ALA A 297 -12.39 3.48 -7.27
C ALA A 297 -13.30 4.70 -7.10
N PHE A 298 -12.84 5.75 -6.41
CA PHE A 298 -13.59 7.02 -6.34
C PHE A 298 -13.72 7.72 -7.70
N GLU A 299 -12.66 7.69 -8.51
CA GLU A 299 -12.69 8.24 -9.87
C GLU A 299 -13.61 7.45 -10.81
N GLN A 300 -13.77 6.15 -10.60
CA GLN A 300 -14.65 5.27 -11.37
C GLN A 300 -16.08 5.27 -10.84
N GLY A 301 -16.28 5.61 -9.56
CA GLY A 301 -17.56 5.56 -8.86
C GLY A 301 -17.92 4.19 -8.32
N GLU A 302 -17.08 3.17 -8.51
CA GLU A 302 -17.34 1.80 -8.11
C GLU A 302 -16.09 1.05 -7.66
N LEU A 303 -16.28 0.01 -6.85
CA LEU A 303 -15.27 -0.97 -6.49
C LEU A 303 -15.33 -2.18 -7.42
N PRO A 304 -14.19 -2.81 -7.73
CA PRO A 304 -14.22 -4.10 -8.41
C PRO A 304 -14.92 -5.16 -7.57
N ALA A 305 -15.65 -6.05 -8.24
CA ALA A 305 -16.43 -7.08 -7.58
C ALA A 305 -15.57 -8.17 -6.95
N LEU A 306 -15.91 -8.54 -5.73
CA LEU A 306 -15.45 -9.80 -5.16
C LEU A 306 -16.22 -10.96 -5.80
N ASN A 307 -15.51 -11.98 -6.25
CA ASN A 307 -16.09 -13.19 -6.87
C ASN A 307 -16.35 -14.33 -5.87
N TRP A 308 -16.28 -14.03 -4.57
CA TRP A 308 -16.47 -14.99 -3.49
C TRP A 308 -17.19 -14.35 -2.28
N GLN A 309 -17.73 -15.19 -1.41
CA GLN A 309 -18.36 -14.82 -0.14
C GLN A 309 -17.66 -15.54 1.01
N PRO A 310 -17.51 -14.91 2.19
CA PRO A 310 -17.05 -15.60 3.39
C PRO A 310 -17.96 -16.78 3.74
N HIS A 311 -17.36 -17.94 4.04
CA HIS A 311 -18.13 -19.16 4.24
C HIS A 311 -18.97 -19.18 5.54
N ASN A 312 -18.56 -18.48 6.59
CA ASN A 312 -19.09 -18.73 7.93
C ASN A 312 -19.83 -17.57 8.58
N GLU A 313 -19.79 -16.36 8.05
CA GLU A 313 -20.45 -15.21 8.66
C GLU A 313 -20.79 -14.13 7.63
N ALA A 314 -21.91 -13.46 7.83
CA ALA A 314 -22.25 -12.27 7.07
C ALA A 314 -21.30 -11.13 7.47
N LEU A 315 -20.18 -10.97 6.76
CA LEU A 315 -19.30 -9.82 6.90
C LEU A 315 -19.83 -8.66 6.02
N PRO A 316 -19.73 -7.42 6.48
CA PRO A 316 -20.21 -6.25 5.74
C PRO A 316 -19.24 -5.87 4.61
N LEU A 317 -18.88 -6.83 3.74
CA LEU A 317 -17.96 -6.59 2.63
C LEU A 317 -18.62 -5.73 1.57
N ALA A 318 -17.90 -4.71 1.12
CA ALA A 318 -18.32 -3.89 -0.01
C ALA A 318 -18.29 -4.73 -1.29
N GLN A 319 -19.46 -4.88 -1.92
CA GLN A 319 -19.63 -5.60 -3.17
C GLN A 319 -20.45 -4.76 -4.12
N TYR A 320 -20.00 -4.56 -5.35
CA TYR A 320 -20.74 -3.94 -6.45
C TYR A 320 -21.56 -2.68 -6.11
N ASN A 321 -21.37 -2.10 -4.95
CA ASN A 321 -22.14 -0.94 -4.57
C ASN A 321 -21.50 0.31 -5.17
N PRO A 322 -22.28 1.21 -5.75
CA PRO A 322 -21.78 2.52 -6.05
C PRO A 322 -21.22 3.12 -4.77
N LEU A 323 -20.02 3.66 -4.86
CA LEU A 323 -19.41 4.34 -3.73
C LEU A 323 -20.25 5.56 -3.36
N THR A 324 -20.42 5.80 -2.09
CA THR A 324 -21.19 6.95 -1.57
C THR A 324 -20.24 8.03 -1.06
N GLU A 325 -20.65 9.27 -1.13
CA GLU A 325 -19.93 10.35 -0.45
C GLU A 325 -19.84 10.06 1.04
N GLY A 326 -18.67 10.28 1.63
CA GLY A 326 -18.46 10.00 3.06
C GLY A 326 -16.99 9.88 3.45
N TYR A 327 -16.77 9.29 4.60
CA TYR A 327 -15.46 9.11 5.21
C TYR A 327 -15.03 7.65 5.10
N TYR A 328 -13.88 7.42 4.47
CA TYR A 328 -13.28 6.12 4.21
C TYR A 328 -12.01 5.94 5.06
N LEU A 329 -12.09 5.15 6.11
CA LEU A 329 -10.93 4.86 6.95
C LEU A 329 -10.02 3.86 6.26
N ASN A 330 -8.72 4.16 6.24
CA ASN A 330 -7.67 3.27 5.73
C ASN A 330 -6.68 3.00 6.84
N TYR A 331 -6.28 1.74 7.01
CA TYR A 331 -5.17 1.43 7.89
C TYR A 331 -4.31 0.29 7.33
N PHE A 332 -3.09 0.26 7.80
CA PHE A 332 -2.03 -0.64 7.37
C PHE A 332 -1.32 -1.17 8.60
N LEU A 333 -1.13 -2.48 8.65
CA LEU A 333 -0.45 -3.18 9.72
C LEU A 333 0.82 -3.82 9.15
N GLY A 334 1.89 -3.85 9.94
CA GLY A 334 3.17 -4.41 9.50
C GLY A 334 3.86 -5.20 10.58
N PHE A 335 4.67 -6.16 10.19
CA PHE A 335 5.60 -6.82 11.09
C PHE A 335 6.51 -5.78 11.74
N GLY A 336 6.96 -6.06 12.97
CA GLY A 336 7.66 -5.10 13.79
C GLY A 336 6.74 -4.16 14.57
N GLY A 337 5.42 -4.39 14.53
CA GLY A 337 4.41 -3.60 15.25
C GLY A 337 4.12 -2.24 14.62
N SER A 338 4.71 -1.91 13.47
CA SER A 338 4.44 -0.66 12.79
C SER A 338 3.02 -0.65 12.20
N SER A 339 2.29 0.43 12.44
CA SER A 339 0.97 0.66 11.85
C SER A 339 0.82 2.12 11.45
N ALA A 340 0.00 2.38 10.44
CA ALA A 340 -0.36 3.72 9.98
C ALA A 340 -1.77 3.71 9.43
N GLY A 341 -2.44 4.88 9.46
CA GLY A 341 -3.77 5.01 8.88
C GLY A 341 -4.24 6.44 8.81
N TRP A 342 -5.28 6.65 8.05
CA TRP A 342 -5.93 7.93 7.81
C TRP A 342 -7.35 7.75 7.26
N ILE A 343 -8.08 8.83 7.19
CA ILE A 343 -9.37 8.87 6.53
C ILE A 343 -9.22 9.58 5.19
N LEU A 344 -9.77 9.01 4.12
CA LEU A 344 -9.97 9.64 2.84
C LEU A 344 -11.41 10.16 2.77
N LYS A 345 -11.56 11.44 2.42
CA LYS A 345 -12.84 12.06 2.13
C LYS A 345 -12.81 12.55 0.68
N PRO A 346 -13.39 11.82 -0.28
CA PRO A 346 -13.50 12.29 -1.65
C PRO A 346 -14.33 13.56 -1.71
N GLN A 347 -13.92 14.53 -2.51
CA GLN A 347 -14.67 15.77 -2.73
C GLN A 347 -15.93 15.48 -3.55
N LYS A 348 -15.79 14.59 -4.53
CA LYS A 348 -16.88 14.09 -5.35
C LYS A 348 -16.57 12.65 -5.79
N ILE A 349 -17.56 11.81 -5.79
CA ILE A 349 -17.48 10.47 -6.40
C ILE A 349 -18.18 10.56 -7.77
N LYS A 350 -17.55 9.98 -8.77
CA LYS A 350 -18.15 9.92 -10.09
C LYS A 350 -19.40 9.04 -10.00
N ASN A 351 -20.55 9.61 -10.29
CA ASN A 351 -21.77 8.82 -10.43
C ASN A 351 -21.65 8.01 -11.73
N GLY A 352 -21.69 6.68 -11.60
CA GLY A 352 -21.67 5.74 -12.72
C GLY A 352 -22.90 5.89 -13.62
#